data_ccbbfcd4917c93433e2bdd1d13ea398a
#
_entry.id   ccbbfcd4917c93433e2bdd1d13ea398a
#
_cell.length_a   1.000
_cell.length_b   1.000
_cell.length_c   1.000
_cell.angle_alpha   90.00
_cell.angle_beta   90.00
_cell.angle_gamma   90.00
#
_symmetry.space_group_name_H-M   'P 1'
#
loop_
_entity.id
_entity.type
_entity.pdbx_description
1 polymer ?
#
loop_
_entity_poly.entity_id
_entity_poly.type
_entity_poly.pdbx_seq_one_letter_code
_entity_poly.pdbx_strand_id
1 'polypeptide(L)'
;MREKLAALDPQRLEILDDSAKHAGHAGAKSGGGHYRLTIVSPRFAGCGTMQRHRLIYEALGPMMRGEIHALSIKALAPNEID
;
A
#
# COMPACT_ATOMS: atom_id res chain seq x y z
N MET A 1 -3.61 -7.98 -3.15
CA MET A 1 -2.99 -7.05 -2.17
C MET A 1 -3.59 -7.19 -0.77
N ARG A 2 -4.89 -7.28 -0.64
CA ARG A 2 -5.52 -7.40 0.69
C ARG A 2 -5.08 -8.64 1.45
N GLU A 3 -4.97 -9.76 0.78
CA GLU A 3 -4.55 -11.01 1.42
C GLU A 3 -3.15 -10.90 2.01
N LYS A 4 -2.26 -10.26 1.28
CA LYS A 4 -0.89 -10.07 1.75
C LYS A 4 -0.83 -9.13 2.95
N LEU A 5 -1.63 -8.08 2.92
CA LEU A 5 -1.64 -7.08 4.00
C LEU A 5 -2.37 -7.57 5.24
N ALA A 6 -3.15 -8.64 5.13
CA ALA A 6 -3.80 -9.24 6.30
C ALA A 6 -2.78 -9.68 7.35
N ALA A 7 -1.55 -9.96 6.95
CA ALA A 7 -0.48 -10.32 7.89
C ALA A 7 -0.15 -9.18 8.87
N LEU A 8 -0.51 -7.95 8.53
CA LEU A 8 -0.30 -6.79 9.38
C LEU A 8 -1.47 -6.51 10.31
N ASP A 9 -2.50 -7.36 10.25
CA ASP A 9 -3.65 -7.28 11.15
C ASP A 9 -4.33 -5.90 11.12
N PRO A 10 -4.69 -5.38 9.95
CA PRO A 10 -5.19 -4.02 9.84
C PRO A 10 -6.61 -3.89 10.40
N GLN A 11 -6.84 -2.81 11.13
CA GLN A 11 -8.18 -2.44 11.58
C GLN A 11 -8.95 -1.74 10.46
N ARG A 12 -8.23 -1.10 9.56
CA ARG A 12 -8.80 -0.43 8.41
C ARG A 12 -7.85 -0.60 7.24
N LEU A 13 -8.40 -0.91 6.09
CA LEU A 13 -7.61 -1.10 4.87
C LEU A 13 -8.38 -0.56 3.69
N GLU A 14 -7.82 0.45 3.04
CA GLU A 14 -8.37 1.02 1.83
C GLU A 14 -7.32 0.97 0.74
N ILE A 15 -7.71 0.46 -0.40
CA ILE A 15 -6.83 0.38 -1.57
C ILE A 15 -7.56 1.03 -2.73
N LEU A 16 -6.98 2.09 -3.26
CA LEU A 16 -7.50 2.77 -4.43
C LEU A 16 -6.60 2.49 -5.61
N ASP A 17 -7.20 2.07 -6.70
CA ASP A 17 -6.49 1.83 -7.94
C ASP A 17 -6.53 3.10 -8.78
N ASP A 18 -5.40 3.77 -8.86
CA ASP A 18 -5.25 5.01 -9.64
C ASP A 18 -4.83 4.74 -11.08
N SER A 19 -4.68 3.47 -11.46
CA SER A 19 -4.22 3.12 -12.82
C SER A 19 -5.14 3.70 -13.90
N ALA A 20 -6.44 3.73 -13.64
CA ALA A 20 -7.42 4.22 -14.61
C ALA A 20 -7.21 5.69 -14.96
N LYS A 21 -6.65 6.47 -14.07
CA LYS A 21 -6.38 7.89 -14.34
C LYS A 21 -5.32 8.08 -15.41
N HIS A 22 -4.55 7.06 -15.68
CA HIS A 22 -3.46 7.09 -16.65
C HIS A 22 -3.78 6.32 -17.92
N ALA A 23 -4.99 5.81 -18.02
CA ALA A 23 -5.37 4.91 -19.11
C ALA A 23 -5.22 5.51 -20.51
N GLY A 24 -5.33 6.83 -20.63
CA GLY A 24 -5.16 7.50 -21.91
C GLY A 24 -3.73 7.85 -22.28
N HIS A 25 -2.78 7.57 -21.42
CA HIS A 25 -1.38 7.89 -21.64
C HIS A 25 -0.61 6.70 -22.21
N ALA A 26 0.30 6.97 -23.11
CA ALA A 26 1.10 5.91 -23.71
C ALA A 26 1.88 5.10 -22.67
N GLY A 27 2.38 5.77 -21.65
CA GLY A 27 3.12 5.12 -20.59
C GLY A 27 2.30 4.14 -19.77
N ALA A 28 0.98 4.27 -19.78
CA ALA A 28 0.12 3.38 -19.01
C ALA A 28 0.15 1.94 -19.52
N LYS A 29 0.65 1.73 -20.71
CA LYS A 29 0.75 0.41 -21.31
C LYS A 29 1.94 -0.39 -20.81
N SER A 30 2.83 0.22 -20.08
CA SER A 30 4.08 -0.44 -19.69
C SER A 30 3.91 -1.45 -18.56
N GLY A 31 2.69 -1.69 -18.12
CA GLY A 31 2.41 -2.68 -17.08
C GLY A 31 2.56 -2.10 -15.69
N GLY A 32 2.07 -2.85 -14.70
CA GLY A 32 2.07 -2.43 -13.32
C GLY A 32 0.99 -1.41 -13.00
N GLY A 33 0.42 -1.50 -11.82
CA GLY A 33 -0.63 -0.61 -11.36
C GLY A 33 -0.10 0.52 -10.49
N HIS A 34 -0.86 1.61 -10.46
CA HIS A 34 -0.64 2.72 -9.53
C HIS A 34 -1.72 2.65 -8.47
N TYR A 35 -1.31 2.54 -7.21
CA TYR A 35 -2.25 2.34 -6.12
C TYR A 35 -2.02 3.33 -4.99
N ARG A 36 -3.11 3.65 -4.29
CA ARG A 36 -3.05 4.39 -3.04
C ARG A 36 -3.51 3.47 -1.93
N LEU A 37 -2.68 3.32 -0.92
CA LEU A 37 -2.96 2.45 0.21
C LEU A 37 -3.12 3.28 1.47
N THR A 38 -4.25 3.08 2.15
CA THR A 38 -4.44 3.59 3.50
C THR A 38 -4.64 2.39 4.41
N ILE A 39 -3.77 2.25 5.38
CA ILE A 39 -3.81 1.10 6.29
C ILE A 39 -3.63 1.58 7.73
N VAL A 40 -4.51 1.11 8.61
CA VAL A 40 -4.44 1.39 10.03
C VAL A 40 -4.23 0.07 10.75
N SER A 41 -3.14 -0.02 11.51
CA SER A 41 -2.80 -1.26 12.20
C SER A 41 -2.09 -0.96 13.51
N PRO A 42 -2.39 -1.73 14.57
CA PRO A 42 -1.66 -1.59 15.84
C PRO A 42 -0.18 -1.95 15.71
N ARG A 43 0.19 -2.68 14.66
CA ARG A 43 1.60 -3.02 14.42
C ARG A 43 2.45 -1.81 14.05
N PHE A 44 1.82 -0.72 13.68
CA PHE A 44 2.54 0.51 13.35
C PHE A 44 2.81 1.39 14.57
N ALA A 45 2.23 1.07 15.71
CA ALA A 45 2.48 1.82 16.94
C ALA A 45 3.95 1.73 17.31
N GLY A 46 4.56 2.87 17.59
CA GLY A 46 5.99 2.93 17.92
C GLY A 46 6.93 2.84 16.73
N CYS A 47 6.41 2.69 15.52
CA CYS A 47 7.22 2.60 14.32
C CYS A 47 7.28 3.95 13.59
N GLY A 48 8.45 4.29 13.08
CA GLY A 48 8.60 5.44 12.21
C GLY A 48 8.08 5.14 10.81
N THR A 49 8.01 6.18 9.99
CA THR A 49 7.48 6.07 8.62
C THR A 49 8.21 5.01 7.80
N MET A 50 9.53 5.01 7.85
CA MET A 50 10.30 4.05 7.07
C MET A 50 10.06 2.61 7.50
N GLN A 51 9.94 2.38 8.80
CA GLN A 51 9.66 1.04 9.32
C GLN A 51 8.28 0.56 8.87
N ARG A 52 7.29 1.44 8.90
CA ARG A 52 5.93 1.11 8.46
C ARG A 52 5.91 0.72 7.00
N HIS A 53 6.61 1.47 6.17
CA HIS A 53 6.71 1.17 4.75
C HIS A 53 7.41 -0.14 4.51
N ARG A 54 8.45 -0.43 5.26
CA ARG A 54 9.17 -1.70 5.16
C ARG A 54 8.26 -2.88 5.48
N LEU A 55 7.47 -2.78 6.55
CA LEU A 55 6.53 -3.83 6.91
C LEU A 55 5.53 -4.09 5.78
N ILE A 56 5.05 -3.01 5.16
CA ILE A 56 4.12 -3.13 4.04
C ILE A 56 4.77 -3.79 2.84
N TYR A 57 5.99 -3.37 2.49
CA TYR A 57 6.69 -3.96 1.35
C TYR A 57 7.00 -5.43 1.58
N GLU A 58 7.37 -5.79 2.79
CA GLU A 58 7.61 -7.19 3.13
C GLU A 58 6.34 -8.03 3.03
N ALA A 59 5.22 -7.48 3.48
CA ALA A 59 3.94 -8.16 3.38
C ALA A 59 3.51 -8.36 1.94
N LEU A 60 3.72 -7.37 1.09
CA LEU A 60 3.36 -7.45 -0.33
C LEU A 60 4.31 -8.34 -1.12
N GLY A 61 5.58 -8.41 -0.68
CA GLY A 61 6.55 -9.29 -1.28
C GLY A 61 6.74 -9.08 -2.78
N PRO A 62 6.66 -10.17 -3.58
CA PRO A 62 6.93 -10.07 -5.03
C PRO A 62 6.00 -9.15 -5.80
N MET A 63 4.82 -8.81 -5.25
CA MET A 63 3.89 -7.91 -5.92
C MET A 63 4.53 -6.55 -6.22
N MET A 64 5.45 -6.11 -5.36
CA MET A 64 6.13 -4.83 -5.56
C MET A 64 7.07 -4.83 -6.76
N ARG A 65 7.39 -6.01 -7.29
CA ARG A 65 8.31 -6.13 -8.43
C ARG A 65 7.61 -6.16 -9.78
N GLY A 66 6.30 -6.41 -9.81
CA GLY A 66 5.59 -6.58 -11.05
C GLY A 66 4.22 -5.95 -11.07
N GLU A 67 3.33 -6.45 -10.23
CA GLU A 67 1.93 -6.02 -10.25
C GLU A 67 1.74 -4.58 -9.77
N ILE A 68 2.61 -4.12 -8.88
CA ILE A 68 2.53 -2.76 -8.35
C ILE A 68 3.69 -1.95 -8.91
N HIS A 69 3.37 -0.99 -9.77
CA HIS A 69 4.39 -0.11 -10.34
C HIS A 69 4.70 1.05 -9.40
N ALA A 70 3.68 1.62 -8.81
CA ALA A 70 3.83 2.71 -7.84
C ALA A 70 2.81 2.54 -6.74
N LEU A 71 3.21 2.83 -5.51
CA LEU A 71 2.36 2.70 -4.35
C LEU A 71 2.54 3.91 -3.43
N SER A 72 1.46 4.66 -3.24
CA SER A 72 1.41 5.70 -2.23
C SER A 72 0.86 5.10 -0.95
N ILE A 73 1.55 5.29 0.15
CA ILE A 73 1.22 4.63 1.42
C ILE A 73 0.90 5.65 2.49
N LYS A 74 -0.26 5.45 3.14
CA LYS A 74 -0.60 6.15 4.37
C LYS A 74 -0.79 5.08 5.44
N ALA A 75 0.19 4.93 6.30
CA ALA A 75 0.21 3.92 7.34
C ALA A 75 0.08 4.57 8.71
N LEU A 76 -0.96 4.21 9.44
CA LEU A 76 -1.29 4.83 10.73
C LEU A 76 -1.45 3.77 11.81
N ALA A 77 -1.06 4.12 13.03
CA ALA A 77 -1.46 3.38 14.21
C ALA A 77 -2.87 3.81 14.62
N PRO A 78 -3.62 2.98 15.36
CA PRO A 78 -5.00 3.31 15.71
C PRO A 78 -5.16 4.63 16.47
N ASN A 79 -4.17 4.99 17.28
CA ASN A 79 -4.21 6.23 18.04
C ASN A 79 -3.87 7.48 17.23
N GLU A 80 -3.52 7.30 15.96
CA GLU A 80 -3.16 8.40 15.07
C GLU A 80 -4.31 8.82 14.14
N ILE A 81 -5.43 8.16 14.24
CA ILE A 81 -6.61 8.48 13.43
C ILE A 81 -7.33 9.66 14.06
N ASP A 82 -7.63 10.66 13.26
CA ASP A 82 -8.43 11.80 13.71
C ASP A 82 -9.91 11.54 13.59
#